data_745c7e12ed152b79348d6dc7ab53c216
#
_entry.id   745c7e12ed152b79348d6dc7ab53c216
#
_cell.length_a   1.000
_cell.length_b   1.000
_cell.length_c   1.000
_cell.angle_alpha   90.00
_cell.angle_beta   90.00
_cell.angle_gamma   90.00
#
_symmetry.space_group_name_H-M   'P 1'
#
loop_
_entity.id
_entity.type
_entity.pdbx_description
1 polymer ?
#
loop_
_entity_poly.entity_id
_entity_poly.type
_entity_poly.pdbx_seq_one_letter_code
_entity_poly.pdbx_strand_id
1 'polypeptide(L)'
;ARSKGIEMGCYSLLASRWISDEVDVINPKTGKRGGMTFGSSPCLCSDWGYDYFHKIKTFFEKTGMMCFEHDGSYPGDPCASTKHTHHRGLADSQWNQFYKIAELYKWMCEQGIYMNVPDYYFLNGTSKVGIGYREVNWSLPRDRQLIHTRQLNYDCTWERLPSSLWSFVPLVQYHGGGAAATLEPLSEHLYEYKTLMFQNYGAGVQACYRGPRLYDTEETKAAVVEIISWYKQYRDILNSENVDSDCQKAC
;
A
#
# COMPACT_ATOMS: atom_id res chain seq x y z
N ALA A 1 -13.47 7.37 -16.01
CA ALA A 1 -12.08 7.41 -15.58
C ALA A 1 -11.15 7.04 -16.73
N ARG A 2 -11.24 5.85 -17.33
CA ARG A 2 -10.35 5.39 -18.41
C ARG A 2 -10.30 6.32 -19.61
N SER A 3 -11.43 6.91 -20.03
CA SER A 3 -11.47 7.90 -21.12
C SER A 3 -10.64 9.17 -20.85
N LYS A 4 -10.18 9.34 -19.62
CA LYS A 4 -9.31 10.44 -19.16
C LYS A 4 -7.90 9.94 -18.82
N GLY A 5 -7.55 8.70 -19.18
CA GLY A 5 -6.26 8.10 -18.85
C GLY A 5 -6.08 7.75 -17.37
N ILE A 6 -7.19 7.54 -16.63
CA ILE A 6 -7.17 7.17 -15.22
C ILE A 6 -7.58 5.71 -15.11
N GLU A 7 -6.68 4.87 -14.63
CA GLU A 7 -6.99 3.48 -14.33
C GLU A 7 -7.80 3.36 -13.03
N MET A 8 -8.62 2.31 -12.99
CA MET A 8 -9.46 2.01 -11.83
C MET A 8 -8.88 0.83 -11.07
N GLY A 9 -9.06 0.86 -9.76
CA GLY A 9 -8.63 -0.22 -8.88
C GLY A 9 -9.68 -0.60 -7.86
N CYS A 10 -9.37 -1.62 -7.09
CA CYS A 10 -10.18 -2.06 -5.97
C CYS A 10 -9.32 -2.40 -4.76
N TYR A 11 -9.96 -2.41 -3.61
CA TYR A 11 -9.38 -2.78 -2.33
C TYR A 11 -9.99 -4.09 -1.83
N SER A 12 -9.18 -4.92 -1.18
CA SER A 12 -9.64 -6.10 -0.47
C SER A 12 -8.96 -6.24 0.88
N LEU A 13 -9.73 -6.50 1.91
CA LEU A 13 -9.20 -6.88 3.21
C LEU A 13 -9.02 -8.40 3.25
N LEU A 14 -7.77 -8.88 3.16
CA LEU A 14 -7.47 -10.32 3.16
C LEU A 14 -7.57 -10.96 4.54
N ALA A 15 -7.38 -10.18 5.61
CA ALA A 15 -7.43 -10.64 7.00
C ALA A 15 -8.15 -9.65 7.91
N SER A 16 -8.00 -9.78 9.22
CA SER A 16 -8.56 -8.86 10.21
C SER A 16 -10.08 -8.72 10.13
N ARG A 17 -10.76 -9.81 9.78
CA ARG A 17 -12.22 -9.88 9.68
C ARG A 17 -12.72 -11.29 10.00
N TRP A 18 -13.93 -11.36 10.48
CA TRP A 18 -14.62 -12.62 10.62
C TRP A 18 -15.32 -13.02 9.30
N ILE A 19 -15.14 -14.26 8.88
CA ILE A 19 -15.83 -14.87 7.74
C ILE A 19 -16.76 -15.97 8.25
N SER A 20 -16.19 -17.00 8.85
CA SER A 20 -16.89 -18.04 9.58
C SER A 20 -15.92 -18.70 10.57
N ASP A 21 -16.49 -19.41 11.50
CA ASP A 21 -15.76 -20.13 12.54
C ASP A 21 -14.87 -21.25 11.97
N GLU A 22 -15.27 -21.84 10.87
CA GLU A 22 -14.57 -22.97 10.25
C GLU A 22 -13.29 -22.56 9.54
N VAL A 23 -13.22 -21.32 9.06
CA VAL A 23 -12.09 -20.81 8.29
C VAL A 23 -11.19 -19.88 9.08
N ASP A 24 -11.59 -19.50 10.30
CA ASP A 24 -10.76 -18.63 11.15
C ASP A 24 -9.49 -19.36 11.60
N VAL A 25 -8.40 -18.61 11.75
CA VAL A 25 -7.16 -19.19 12.25
C VAL A 25 -7.31 -19.64 13.70
N ILE A 26 -6.59 -20.69 14.09
CA ILE A 26 -6.49 -21.13 15.47
C ILE A 26 -5.20 -20.59 16.08
N ASN A 27 -5.34 -19.74 17.07
CA ASN A 27 -4.22 -19.13 17.79
C ASN A 27 -3.38 -20.23 18.49
N PRO A 28 -2.09 -20.35 18.17
CA PRO A 28 -1.26 -21.42 18.72
C PRO A 28 -1.02 -21.29 20.24
N LYS A 29 -1.16 -20.12 20.82
CA LYS A 29 -0.95 -19.90 22.26
C LYS A 29 -2.19 -20.26 23.09
N THR A 30 -3.36 -20.00 22.55
CA THR A 30 -4.62 -20.15 23.31
C THR A 30 -5.45 -21.35 22.89
N GLY A 31 -5.17 -21.92 21.69
CA GLY A 31 -5.99 -22.95 21.06
C GLY A 31 -7.37 -22.47 20.62
N LYS A 32 -7.64 -21.17 20.72
CA LYS A 32 -8.92 -20.54 20.34
C LYS A 32 -8.83 -19.91 18.96
N ARG A 33 -9.99 -19.63 18.37
CA ARG A 33 -10.11 -18.90 17.12
C ARG A 33 -9.58 -17.48 17.24
N GLY A 34 -9.13 -16.93 16.14
CA GLY A 34 -8.60 -15.59 16.01
C GLY A 34 -7.09 -15.52 15.89
N GLY A 35 -6.62 -14.59 15.06
CA GLY A 35 -5.21 -14.29 14.90
C GLY A 35 -4.57 -13.66 16.14
N MET A 36 -3.26 -13.71 16.21
CA MET A 36 -2.51 -13.19 17.36
C MET A 36 -2.49 -11.67 17.40
N THR A 37 -2.67 -11.02 16.27
CA THR A 37 -2.50 -9.57 16.15
C THR A 37 -3.83 -8.81 16.02
N PHE A 38 -4.73 -9.29 15.18
CA PHE A 38 -5.92 -8.53 14.79
C PHE A 38 -7.27 -9.18 15.20
N GLY A 39 -7.25 -10.24 16.00
CA GLY A 39 -8.46 -10.98 16.35
C GLY A 39 -8.90 -11.90 15.21
N SER A 40 -10.20 -11.93 14.86
CA SER A 40 -10.70 -12.79 13.77
C SER A 40 -9.93 -12.56 12.49
N SER A 41 -9.41 -13.64 11.93
CA SER A 41 -8.57 -13.62 10.74
C SER A 41 -8.76 -14.92 9.96
N PRO A 42 -9.33 -14.89 8.77
CA PRO A 42 -9.50 -16.10 7.99
C PRO A 42 -8.15 -16.66 7.55
N CYS A 43 -7.99 -17.96 7.69
CA CYS A 43 -6.81 -18.65 7.20
C CYS A 43 -6.82 -18.68 5.66
N LEU A 44 -5.83 -18.06 5.03
CA LEU A 44 -5.72 -18.04 3.58
C LEU A 44 -5.44 -19.41 2.97
N CYS A 45 -5.06 -20.39 3.79
CA CYS A 45 -4.92 -21.80 3.43
C CYS A 45 -6.11 -22.68 3.81
N SER A 46 -7.27 -22.08 4.09
CA SER A 46 -8.56 -22.76 4.08
C SER A 46 -9.13 -22.80 2.65
N ASP A 47 -10.16 -23.64 2.42
CA ASP A 47 -10.87 -23.66 1.15
C ASP A 47 -11.44 -22.29 0.79
N TRP A 48 -11.93 -21.55 1.79
CA TRP A 48 -12.38 -20.17 1.58
C TRP A 48 -11.25 -19.29 1.00
N GLY A 49 -10.04 -19.39 1.50
CA GLY A 49 -8.91 -18.58 1.01
C GLY A 49 -8.61 -18.85 -0.46
N TYR A 50 -8.61 -20.11 -0.84
CA TYR A 50 -8.42 -20.51 -2.25
C TYR A 50 -9.53 -20.01 -3.15
N ASP A 51 -10.79 -20.17 -2.75
CA ASP A 51 -11.93 -19.65 -3.48
C ASP A 51 -11.90 -18.13 -3.59
N TYR A 52 -11.49 -17.46 -2.53
CA TYR A 52 -11.42 -16.01 -2.49
C TYR A 52 -10.35 -15.45 -3.45
N PHE A 53 -9.18 -16.03 -3.48
CA PHE A 53 -8.15 -15.66 -4.46
C PHE A 53 -8.60 -15.91 -5.90
N HIS A 54 -9.30 -17.01 -6.14
CA HIS A 54 -9.91 -17.27 -7.45
C HIS A 54 -10.94 -16.19 -7.82
N LYS A 55 -11.78 -15.80 -6.87
CA LYS A 55 -12.76 -14.70 -7.07
C LYS A 55 -12.07 -13.36 -7.36
N ILE A 56 -10.98 -13.05 -6.68
CA ILE A 56 -10.18 -11.84 -6.95
C ILE A 56 -9.67 -11.87 -8.40
N LYS A 57 -9.03 -12.95 -8.83
CA LYS A 57 -8.52 -13.09 -10.20
C LYS A 57 -9.63 -12.92 -11.23
N THR A 58 -10.74 -13.66 -11.08
CA THR A 58 -11.91 -13.57 -11.96
C THR A 58 -12.51 -12.16 -12.00
N PHE A 59 -12.52 -11.44 -10.87
CA PHE A 59 -12.99 -10.07 -10.81
C PHE A 59 -12.12 -9.14 -11.66
N PHE A 60 -10.81 -9.23 -11.56
CA PHE A 60 -9.88 -8.45 -12.39
C PHE A 60 -10.01 -8.76 -13.88
N GLU A 61 -10.09 -10.05 -14.24
CA GLU A 61 -10.29 -10.51 -15.61
C GLU A 61 -11.58 -9.95 -16.22
N LYS A 62 -12.69 -9.98 -15.47
CA LYS A 62 -13.99 -9.50 -15.95
C LYS A 62 -14.13 -7.99 -15.99
N THR A 63 -13.51 -7.27 -15.06
CA THR A 63 -13.67 -5.81 -14.95
C THR A 63 -12.59 -5.04 -15.69
N GLY A 64 -11.43 -5.67 -15.92
CA GLY A 64 -10.24 -5.04 -16.45
C GLY A 64 -9.69 -3.95 -15.53
N MET A 65 -9.92 -4.01 -14.22
CA MET A 65 -9.25 -3.11 -13.27
C MET A 65 -7.76 -3.32 -13.29
N MET A 66 -6.99 -2.27 -13.05
CA MET A 66 -5.53 -2.26 -13.17
C MET A 66 -4.80 -1.84 -11.91
N CYS A 67 -5.51 -1.73 -10.78
CA CYS A 67 -4.89 -1.47 -9.49
C CYS A 67 -5.55 -2.33 -8.40
N PHE A 68 -4.73 -2.99 -7.61
CA PHE A 68 -5.15 -3.78 -6.46
C PHE A 68 -4.52 -3.27 -5.18
N GLU A 69 -5.34 -2.95 -4.22
CA GLU A 69 -4.92 -2.62 -2.86
C GLU A 69 -5.47 -3.67 -1.90
N HIS A 70 -4.66 -4.11 -0.94
CA HIS A 70 -5.14 -4.94 0.15
C HIS A 70 -4.50 -4.57 1.48
N ASP A 71 -5.12 -5.04 2.54
CA ASP A 71 -4.66 -4.88 3.91
C ASP A 71 -4.77 -6.21 4.66
N GLY A 72 -4.01 -6.31 5.74
CA GLY A 72 -4.07 -7.40 6.70
C GLY A 72 -3.18 -8.59 6.39
N SER A 73 -2.96 -9.35 7.44
CA SER A 73 -2.21 -10.60 7.60
C SER A 73 -0.94 -10.74 6.77
N TYR A 74 0.02 -10.03 7.13
CA TYR A 74 1.36 -9.97 6.58
C TYR A 74 2.30 -10.97 7.26
N PRO A 75 2.62 -12.04 6.82
CA PRO A 75 2.44 -12.98 5.73
C PRO A 75 1.37 -14.05 5.99
N GLY A 76 0.37 -13.75 6.75
CA GLY A 76 -0.64 -14.66 7.30
C GLY A 76 -0.45 -14.89 8.79
N ASP A 77 -1.54 -14.96 9.56
CA ASP A 77 -1.50 -15.33 10.96
C ASP A 77 -1.08 -16.80 11.13
N PRO A 78 -0.20 -17.13 12.09
CA PRO A 78 0.06 -18.53 12.43
C PRO A 78 -1.22 -19.27 12.78
N CYS A 79 -1.47 -20.41 12.15
CA CYS A 79 -2.68 -21.18 12.34
C CYS A 79 -2.36 -22.60 12.85
N ALA A 80 -2.83 -22.92 14.06
CA ALA A 80 -2.67 -24.25 14.64
C ALA A 80 -3.78 -25.25 14.22
N SER A 81 -4.69 -24.85 13.34
CA SER A 81 -5.73 -25.76 12.83
C SER A 81 -5.13 -26.93 12.08
N THR A 82 -5.64 -28.12 12.31
CA THR A 82 -5.36 -29.32 11.52
C THR A 82 -6.52 -29.68 10.59
N LYS A 83 -7.52 -28.81 10.52
CA LYS A 83 -8.74 -29.02 9.73
C LYS A 83 -8.74 -28.26 8.39
N HIS A 84 -7.87 -27.27 8.26
CA HIS A 84 -7.72 -26.55 7.01
C HIS A 84 -6.96 -27.40 5.99
N THR A 85 -7.46 -27.44 4.77
CA THR A 85 -7.03 -28.41 3.75
C THR A 85 -5.67 -28.14 3.14
N HIS A 86 -5.20 -26.87 3.18
CA HIS A 86 -4.01 -26.44 2.47
C HIS A 86 -2.80 -26.13 3.38
N HIS A 87 -2.84 -26.60 4.63
CA HIS A 87 -1.69 -26.70 5.52
C HIS A 87 -1.91 -27.83 6.55
N ARG A 88 -0.84 -28.32 7.16
CA ARG A 88 -0.86 -29.45 8.09
C ARG A 88 -1.05 -29.04 9.54
N GLY A 89 -0.87 -27.74 9.86
CA GLY A 89 -0.95 -27.18 11.19
C GLY A 89 -0.01 -26.01 11.37
N LEU A 90 0.40 -25.75 12.63
CA LEU A 90 1.23 -24.59 12.96
C LEU A 90 2.55 -24.53 12.19
N ALA A 91 3.19 -25.67 11.98
CA ALA A 91 4.55 -25.73 11.45
C ALA A 91 4.69 -25.20 10.02
N ASP A 92 3.65 -25.29 9.22
CA ASP A 92 3.67 -24.89 7.81
C ASP A 92 2.59 -23.87 7.43
N SER A 93 1.70 -23.52 8.35
CA SER A 93 0.54 -22.67 8.06
C SER A 93 0.94 -21.28 7.53
N GLN A 94 1.91 -20.62 8.17
CA GLN A 94 2.32 -19.28 7.80
C GLN A 94 3.09 -19.28 6.47
N TRP A 95 3.93 -20.28 6.24
CA TRP A 95 4.63 -20.46 4.97
C TRP A 95 3.66 -20.67 3.80
N ASN A 96 2.66 -21.52 3.97
CA ASN A 96 1.69 -21.78 2.92
C ASN A 96 0.81 -20.56 2.63
N GLN A 97 0.42 -19.79 3.63
CA GLN A 97 -0.30 -18.53 3.46
C GLN A 97 0.55 -17.49 2.72
N PHE A 98 1.81 -17.32 3.13
CA PHE A 98 2.76 -16.46 2.43
C PHE A 98 2.90 -16.86 0.96
N TYR A 99 3.10 -18.14 0.69
CA TYR A 99 3.24 -18.66 -0.68
C TYR A 99 2.00 -18.36 -1.52
N LYS A 100 0.82 -18.52 -0.94
CA LYS A 100 -0.45 -18.23 -1.61
C LYS A 100 -0.60 -16.75 -1.98
N ILE A 101 -0.21 -15.84 -1.10
CA ILE A 101 -0.20 -14.41 -1.39
C ILE A 101 0.83 -14.09 -2.49
N ALA A 102 2.02 -14.68 -2.41
CA ALA A 102 3.07 -14.50 -3.42
C ALA A 102 2.63 -14.97 -4.82
N GLU A 103 1.88 -16.08 -4.91
CA GLU A 103 1.27 -16.54 -6.16
C GLU A 103 0.27 -15.53 -6.73
N LEU A 104 -0.55 -14.89 -5.86
CA LEU A 104 -1.47 -13.84 -6.29
C LEU A 104 -0.70 -12.64 -6.84
N TYR A 105 0.33 -12.19 -6.14
CA TYR A 105 1.15 -11.06 -6.58
C TYR A 105 1.86 -11.34 -7.91
N LYS A 106 2.42 -12.54 -8.05
CA LYS A 106 3.04 -12.96 -9.31
C LYS A 106 2.06 -12.93 -10.46
N TRP A 107 0.87 -13.49 -10.27
CA TRP A 107 -0.19 -13.44 -11.28
C TRP A 107 -0.59 -12.00 -11.63
N MET A 108 -0.78 -11.13 -10.65
CA MET A 108 -1.11 -9.72 -10.88
C MET A 108 -0.01 -8.99 -11.67
N CYS A 109 1.24 -9.27 -11.33
CA CYS A 109 2.39 -8.76 -12.05
C CYS A 109 2.37 -9.18 -13.53
N GLU A 110 2.14 -10.47 -13.80
CA GLU A 110 2.05 -11.04 -15.15
C GLU A 110 0.90 -10.41 -15.95
N GLN A 111 -0.18 -9.96 -15.28
CA GLN A 111 -1.29 -9.22 -15.90
C GLN A 111 -1.05 -7.71 -16.01
N GLY A 112 0.08 -7.20 -15.57
CA GLY A 112 0.37 -5.76 -15.53
C GLY A 112 -0.48 -4.98 -14.52
N ILE A 113 -1.07 -5.64 -13.53
CA ILE A 113 -1.89 -5.00 -12.49
C ILE A 113 -0.96 -4.36 -11.46
N TYR A 114 -1.15 -3.06 -11.26
CA TYR A 114 -0.45 -2.31 -10.24
C TYR A 114 -0.90 -2.73 -8.84
N MET A 115 0.05 -3.02 -7.97
CA MET A 115 -0.24 -3.46 -6.61
C MET A 115 0.17 -2.40 -5.59
N ASN A 116 -0.78 -2.02 -4.75
CA ASN A 116 -0.60 -1.17 -3.59
C ASN A 116 -0.80 -2.02 -2.34
N VAL A 117 0.30 -2.53 -1.79
CA VAL A 117 0.28 -3.52 -0.73
C VAL A 117 1.05 -3.05 0.50
N PRO A 118 0.60 -3.43 1.71
CA PRO A 118 1.18 -2.92 2.94
C PRO A 118 2.57 -3.47 3.23
N ASP A 119 2.89 -4.62 2.68
CA ASP A 119 4.09 -5.35 3.01
C ASP A 119 5.14 -5.36 1.92
N TYR A 120 6.18 -4.61 2.17
CA TYR A 120 7.29 -4.49 1.26
C TYR A 120 8.22 -5.71 1.21
N TYR A 121 8.23 -6.59 2.20
CA TYR A 121 9.13 -7.74 2.14
C TYR A 121 8.69 -8.81 1.13
N PHE A 122 7.43 -8.82 0.71
CA PHE A 122 7.00 -9.54 -0.48
C PHE A 122 7.64 -9.00 -1.77
N LEU A 123 8.16 -7.78 -1.72
CA LEU A 123 8.77 -7.09 -2.85
C LEU A 123 10.29 -7.33 -2.91
N ASN A 124 10.90 -7.88 -1.87
CA ASN A 124 12.30 -8.22 -1.84
C ASN A 124 12.56 -9.43 -2.74
N GLY A 125 13.33 -9.22 -3.79
CA GLY A 125 13.70 -10.27 -4.74
C GLY A 125 12.84 -10.27 -6.01
N THR A 126 11.93 -11.19 -6.16
CA THR A 126 11.30 -11.51 -7.45
C THR A 126 10.11 -10.67 -7.88
N SER A 127 9.57 -9.81 -7.02
CA SER A 127 8.33 -9.08 -7.30
C SER A 127 8.41 -7.62 -6.91
N LYS A 128 9.20 -6.85 -7.64
CA LYS A 128 9.30 -5.39 -7.46
C LYS A 128 8.14 -4.61 -8.10
N VAL A 129 6.96 -5.16 -8.13
CA VAL A 129 5.78 -4.57 -8.79
C VAL A 129 4.73 -4.07 -7.82
N GLY A 130 4.96 -4.25 -6.54
CA GLY A 130 4.09 -3.74 -5.50
C GLY A 130 4.78 -2.65 -4.71
N ILE A 131 4.01 -1.81 -4.10
CA ILE A 131 4.46 -0.66 -3.34
C ILE A 131 4.06 -0.84 -1.88
N GLY A 132 5.05 -0.76 -0.99
CA GLY A 132 4.77 -0.67 0.43
C GLY A 132 4.21 0.70 0.79
N TYR A 133 3.05 0.77 1.41
CA TYR A 133 2.47 2.03 1.81
C TYR A 133 2.96 2.50 3.19
N ARG A 134 2.86 3.82 3.41
CA ARG A 134 3.24 4.49 4.64
C ARG A 134 2.04 5.19 5.25
N GLU A 135 1.41 4.54 6.20
CA GLU A 135 0.19 5.06 6.84
C GLU A 135 0.45 6.12 7.92
N VAL A 136 1.65 6.17 8.45
CA VAL A 136 1.96 7.01 9.62
C VAL A 136 1.75 8.51 9.42
N ASN A 137 1.79 8.99 8.18
CA ASN A 137 1.64 10.42 7.90
C ASN A 137 0.28 10.98 8.33
N TRP A 138 -0.79 10.25 8.22
CA TRP A 138 -2.13 10.75 8.53
C TRP A 138 -2.44 10.94 10.01
N SER A 139 -1.60 10.40 10.89
CA SER A 139 -1.73 10.58 12.34
C SER A 139 -0.77 11.62 12.91
N LEU A 140 0.13 12.16 12.10
CA LEU A 140 1.09 13.15 12.51
C LEU A 140 0.57 14.57 12.25
N PRO A 141 0.89 15.57 13.10
CA PRO A 141 0.69 16.97 12.77
C PRO A 141 1.41 17.35 11.47
N ARG A 142 0.88 18.34 10.74
CA ARG A 142 1.38 18.74 9.42
C ARG A 142 2.89 19.00 9.36
N ASP A 143 3.43 19.72 10.32
CA ASP A 143 4.88 19.98 10.42
C ASP A 143 5.70 18.68 10.56
N ARG A 144 5.19 17.72 11.32
CA ARG A 144 5.81 16.40 11.48
C ARG A 144 5.69 15.54 10.23
N GLN A 145 4.60 15.66 9.50
CA GLN A 145 4.45 14.99 8.22
C GLN A 145 5.55 15.39 7.23
N LEU A 146 5.92 16.68 7.17
CA LEU A 146 6.97 17.18 6.30
C LEU A 146 8.34 16.53 6.63
N ILE A 147 8.68 16.48 7.91
CA ILE A 147 9.94 15.86 8.38
C ILE A 147 9.93 14.36 8.09
N HIS A 148 8.84 13.70 8.43
CA HIS A 148 8.70 12.26 8.28
C HIS A 148 8.71 11.82 6.82
N THR A 149 7.97 12.51 5.95
CA THR A 149 7.95 12.22 4.50
C THR A 149 9.33 12.40 3.90
N ARG A 150 10.03 13.47 4.22
CA ARG A 150 11.40 13.70 3.76
C ARG A 150 12.35 12.58 4.20
N GLN A 151 12.29 12.19 5.47
CA GLN A 151 13.15 11.14 6.02
C GLN A 151 12.86 9.78 5.38
N LEU A 152 11.58 9.41 5.25
CA LEU A 152 11.20 8.16 4.58
C LEU A 152 11.64 8.11 3.12
N ASN A 153 11.48 9.22 2.39
CA ASN A 153 11.89 9.29 1.00
C ASN A 153 13.40 9.15 0.86
N TYR A 154 14.17 9.78 1.76
CA TYR A 154 15.61 9.64 1.82
C TYR A 154 16.02 8.19 2.12
N ASP A 155 15.53 7.59 3.19
CA ASP A 155 15.86 6.21 3.58
C ASP A 155 15.50 5.22 2.48
N CYS A 156 14.33 5.41 1.86
CA CYS A 156 13.86 4.53 0.79
C CYS A 156 14.65 4.68 -0.52
N THR A 157 15.26 5.83 -0.77
CA THR A 157 16.15 6.02 -1.92
C THR A 157 17.38 5.12 -1.85
N TRP A 158 17.86 4.82 -0.65
CA TRP A 158 19.01 3.93 -0.44
C TRP A 158 18.66 2.45 -0.49
N GLU A 159 17.48 2.10 0.02
CA GLU A 159 17.09 0.70 0.20
C GLU A 159 16.33 0.14 -1.01
N ARG A 160 15.69 1.01 -1.81
CA ARG A 160 14.73 0.61 -2.86
C ARG A 160 14.63 1.65 -3.96
N LEU A 161 13.97 1.22 -5.05
CA LEU A 161 13.50 2.15 -6.06
C LEU A 161 12.41 3.07 -5.48
N PRO A 162 12.59 4.39 -5.52
CA PRO A 162 11.58 5.33 -5.03
C PRO A 162 10.22 5.15 -5.68
N SER A 163 10.16 4.82 -6.97
CA SER A 163 8.92 4.52 -7.70
C SER A 163 8.17 3.29 -7.19
N SER A 164 8.82 2.46 -6.36
CA SER A 164 8.17 1.34 -5.67
C SER A 164 7.58 1.73 -4.31
N LEU A 165 7.45 3.02 -4.02
CA LEU A 165 6.95 3.52 -2.75
C LEU A 165 5.84 4.53 -2.98
N TRP A 166 4.97 4.64 -1.99
CA TRP A 166 3.98 5.67 -1.94
C TRP A 166 3.74 6.14 -0.50
N SER A 167 3.30 7.36 -0.35
CA SER A 167 2.99 7.93 0.94
C SER A 167 1.62 8.59 0.95
N PHE A 168 0.96 8.55 2.10
CA PHE A 168 -0.29 9.26 2.30
C PHE A 168 -0.08 10.77 2.30
N VAL A 169 -0.99 11.45 1.60
CA VAL A 169 -1.20 12.89 1.67
C VAL A 169 -2.62 13.10 2.21
N PRO A 170 -2.78 13.34 3.52
CA PRO A 170 -4.09 13.38 4.16
C PRO A 170 -4.78 14.72 3.92
N LEU A 171 -5.56 14.81 2.84
CA LEU A 171 -6.30 16.02 2.49
C LEU A 171 -7.43 16.28 3.48
N VAL A 172 -8.18 15.25 3.84
CA VAL A 172 -9.26 15.32 4.84
C VAL A 172 -8.95 14.45 6.04
N GLN A 173 -9.64 14.67 7.14
CA GLN A 173 -9.54 13.80 8.30
C GLN A 173 -10.07 12.40 7.95
N TYR A 174 -9.19 11.43 7.98
CA TYR A 174 -9.51 10.06 7.61
C TYR A 174 -9.39 9.10 8.81
N HIS A 175 -8.21 8.97 9.38
CA HIS A 175 -7.96 8.20 10.60
C HIS A 175 -7.15 9.06 11.54
N GLY A 176 -7.27 8.94 12.83
CA GLY A 176 -6.41 9.57 13.84
C GLY A 176 -5.91 10.99 13.51
N GLY A 177 -5.06 11.56 14.33
CA GLY A 177 -4.41 12.84 14.05
C GLY A 177 -5.30 14.10 14.07
N GLY A 178 -6.58 13.98 13.80
CA GLY A 178 -7.53 15.10 13.84
C GLY A 178 -7.20 16.24 12.88
N ALA A 179 -7.70 17.43 13.18
CA ALA A 179 -7.51 18.64 12.35
C ALA A 179 -6.05 19.06 12.19
N ALA A 180 -5.20 18.75 13.17
CA ALA A 180 -3.78 19.06 13.09
C ALA A 180 -3.01 18.23 12.03
N ALA A 181 -3.56 17.07 11.63
CA ALA A 181 -2.97 16.17 10.65
C ALA A 181 -3.54 16.38 9.24
N THR A 182 -4.68 17.04 9.07
CA THR A 182 -5.32 17.22 7.77
C THR A 182 -4.82 18.46 7.06
N LEU A 183 -4.81 18.41 5.72
CA LEU A 183 -4.37 19.53 4.89
C LEU A 183 -5.54 20.46 4.49
N GLU A 184 -6.79 20.02 4.55
CA GLU A 184 -7.92 20.92 4.32
C GLU A 184 -8.14 21.87 5.52
N PRO A 185 -8.46 23.15 5.26
CA PRO A 185 -8.55 23.81 3.95
C PRO A 185 -7.19 23.95 3.28
N LEU A 186 -7.08 23.55 2.00
CA LEU A 186 -5.80 23.51 1.28
C LEU A 186 -5.20 24.91 1.08
N SER A 187 -6.05 25.93 0.95
CA SER A 187 -5.62 27.32 0.85
C SER A 187 -4.96 27.84 2.12
N GLU A 188 -5.36 27.36 3.31
CA GLU A 188 -4.75 27.73 4.58
C GLU A 188 -3.43 26.98 4.86
N HIS A 189 -3.24 25.83 4.22
CA HIS A 189 -2.07 24.96 4.40
C HIS A 189 -1.30 24.72 3.09
N LEU A 190 -1.32 25.72 2.21
CA LEU A 190 -0.74 25.62 0.88
C LEU A 190 0.76 25.34 0.91
N TYR A 191 1.48 25.87 1.90
CA TYR A 191 2.90 25.63 2.06
C TYR A 191 3.21 24.14 2.34
N GLU A 192 2.54 23.56 3.30
CA GLU A 192 2.71 22.15 3.66
C GLU A 192 2.28 21.25 2.51
N TYR A 193 1.18 21.59 1.85
CA TYR A 193 0.67 20.84 0.72
C TYR A 193 1.66 20.82 -0.46
N LYS A 194 2.15 21.96 -0.88
CA LYS A 194 3.17 22.08 -1.92
C LYS A 194 4.45 21.32 -1.54
N THR A 195 4.87 21.45 -0.30
CA THR A 195 6.09 20.80 0.19
C THR A 195 5.95 19.28 0.14
N LEU A 196 4.83 18.70 0.59
CA LEU A 196 4.57 17.27 0.50
C LEU A 196 4.55 16.78 -0.95
N MET A 197 3.94 17.54 -1.86
CA MET A 197 3.93 17.19 -3.29
C MET A 197 5.36 17.15 -3.85
N PHE A 198 6.16 18.18 -3.60
CA PHE A 198 7.54 18.22 -4.08
C PHE A 198 8.42 17.15 -3.44
N GLN A 199 8.26 16.87 -2.16
CA GLN A 199 9.01 15.80 -1.49
C GLN A 199 8.72 14.43 -2.10
N ASN A 200 7.45 14.14 -2.40
CA ASN A 200 7.07 12.86 -3.00
C ASN A 200 7.50 12.78 -4.47
N TYR A 201 7.11 13.74 -5.27
CA TYR A 201 7.42 13.72 -6.70
C TYR A 201 8.92 13.86 -7.00
N GLY A 202 9.61 14.70 -6.24
CA GLY A 202 11.05 14.90 -6.39
C GLY A 202 11.87 13.66 -6.03
N ALA A 203 11.36 12.81 -5.15
CA ALA A 203 11.96 11.52 -4.82
C ALA A 203 11.43 10.35 -5.67
N GLY A 204 10.56 10.61 -6.66
CA GLY A 204 9.90 9.56 -7.44
C GLY A 204 8.91 8.73 -6.66
N VAL A 205 8.52 9.16 -5.46
CA VAL A 205 7.56 8.47 -4.60
C VAL A 205 6.15 8.85 -5.01
N GLN A 206 5.27 7.87 -5.09
CA GLN A 206 3.88 8.11 -5.43
C GLN A 206 3.11 8.67 -4.24
N ALA A 207 2.33 9.72 -4.49
CA ALA A 207 1.46 10.33 -3.49
C ALA A 207 0.07 9.73 -3.53
N CYS A 208 -0.39 9.20 -2.40
CA CYS A 208 -1.76 8.73 -2.22
C CYS A 208 -2.59 9.82 -1.56
N TYR A 209 -3.30 10.60 -2.36
CA TYR A 209 -4.15 11.68 -1.89
C TYR A 209 -5.45 11.13 -1.29
N ARG A 210 -5.64 11.37 -0.01
CA ARG A 210 -6.85 10.94 0.71
C ARG A 210 -7.79 12.13 0.92
N GLY A 211 -8.73 12.30 -0.01
CA GLY A 211 -9.75 13.36 0.02
C GLY A 211 -10.52 13.44 -1.29
N PRO A 212 -11.63 14.18 -1.30
CA PRO A 212 -12.55 14.25 -2.45
C PRO A 212 -12.05 15.16 -3.57
N ARG A 213 -11.03 16.01 -3.32
CA ARG A 213 -10.54 17.02 -4.25
C ARG A 213 -9.06 17.30 -4.04
N LEU A 214 -8.37 17.72 -5.09
CA LEU A 214 -6.96 18.09 -5.06
C LEU A 214 -6.73 19.59 -4.86
N TYR A 215 -7.77 20.41 -4.94
CA TYR A 215 -7.72 21.86 -4.75
C TYR A 215 -9.08 22.39 -4.29
N ASP A 216 -9.09 23.47 -3.55
CA ASP A 216 -10.28 24.12 -2.99
C ASP A 216 -10.44 25.58 -3.46
N THR A 217 -9.40 26.19 -4.02
CA THR A 217 -9.39 27.54 -4.60
C THR A 217 -8.66 27.55 -5.94
N GLU A 218 -8.77 28.64 -6.71
CA GLU A 218 -8.01 28.81 -7.95
C GLU A 218 -6.50 28.92 -7.68
N GLU A 219 -6.09 29.46 -6.53
CA GLU A 219 -4.68 29.50 -6.12
C GLU A 219 -4.13 28.10 -5.87
N THR A 220 -4.82 27.26 -5.09
CA THR A 220 -4.41 25.87 -4.84
C THR A 220 -4.43 25.05 -6.11
N LYS A 221 -5.40 25.29 -7.01
CA LYS A 221 -5.45 24.66 -8.33
C LYS A 221 -4.23 25.02 -9.18
N ALA A 222 -3.86 26.29 -9.24
CA ALA A 222 -2.69 26.75 -9.98
C ALA A 222 -1.41 26.08 -9.46
N ALA A 223 -1.25 25.99 -8.13
CA ALA A 223 -0.12 25.30 -7.51
C ALA A 223 -0.06 23.81 -7.85
N VAL A 224 -1.20 23.11 -7.79
CA VAL A 224 -1.28 21.68 -8.17
C VAL A 224 -0.93 21.49 -9.64
N VAL A 225 -1.46 22.32 -10.53
CA VAL A 225 -1.18 22.24 -11.97
C VAL A 225 0.31 22.49 -12.25
N GLU A 226 0.90 23.50 -11.62
CA GLU A 226 2.35 23.81 -11.74
C GLU A 226 3.20 22.59 -11.35
N ILE A 227 2.98 22.03 -10.17
CA ILE A 227 3.78 20.92 -9.63
C ILE A 227 3.61 19.65 -10.47
N ILE A 228 2.37 19.31 -10.86
CA ILE A 228 2.10 18.14 -11.71
C ILE A 228 2.70 18.31 -13.09
N SER A 229 2.66 19.51 -13.66
CA SER A 229 3.27 19.81 -14.96
C SER A 229 4.78 19.65 -14.91
N TRP A 230 5.42 20.16 -13.87
CA TRP A 230 6.84 19.95 -13.61
C TRP A 230 7.16 18.46 -13.47
N TYR A 231 6.42 17.72 -12.65
CA TYR A 231 6.63 16.27 -12.48
C TYR A 231 6.50 15.50 -13.81
N LYS A 232 5.47 15.79 -14.60
CA LYS A 232 5.27 15.14 -15.90
C LYS A 232 6.41 15.38 -16.88
N GLN A 233 7.05 16.54 -16.79
CA GLN A 233 8.21 16.87 -17.63
C GLN A 233 9.45 16.04 -17.26
N TYR A 234 9.64 15.73 -15.97
CA TYR A 234 10.86 15.11 -15.45
C TYR A 234 10.65 13.70 -14.91
N ARG A 235 9.43 13.16 -14.96
CA ARG A 235 9.07 11.89 -14.31
C ARG A 235 9.95 10.72 -14.74
N ASP A 236 10.38 10.66 -15.98
CA ASP A 236 11.18 9.55 -16.50
C ASP A 236 12.58 9.54 -15.89
N ILE A 237 13.10 10.73 -15.56
CA ILE A 237 14.36 10.89 -14.81
C ILE A 237 14.12 10.58 -13.33
N LEU A 238 13.09 11.16 -12.73
CA LEU A 238 12.78 11.02 -11.31
C LEU A 238 12.43 9.58 -10.90
N ASN A 239 11.86 8.81 -11.85
CA ASN A 239 11.49 7.41 -11.63
C ASN A 239 12.54 6.42 -12.16
N SER A 240 13.69 6.89 -12.69
CA SER A 240 14.76 6.02 -13.14
C SER A 240 15.44 5.31 -11.97
N GLU A 241 16.08 4.17 -12.25
CA GLU A 241 16.92 3.50 -11.27
C GLU A 241 18.11 4.39 -10.91
N ASN A 242 18.40 4.53 -9.63
CA ASN A 242 19.63 5.14 -9.17
C ASN A 242 20.80 4.19 -9.47
N VAL A 243 21.51 4.45 -10.55
CA VAL A 243 22.64 3.61 -11.00
C VAL A 243 23.90 3.91 -10.22
N ASP A 244 23.96 5.05 -9.50
CA ASP A 244 25.18 5.52 -8.84
C ASP A 244 25.02 5.54 -7.31
N SER A 245 25.06 4.34 -6.71
CA SER A 245 25.04 4.19 -5.25
C SER A 245 26.30 4.72 -4.57
N ASP A 246 27.41 4.90 -5.27
CA ASP A 246 28.69 5.29 -4.67
C ASP A 246 28.81 6.79 -4.47
N CYS A 247 28.21 7.61 -5.34
CA CYS A 247 28.13 9.07 -5.14
C CYS A 247 27.27 9.45 -3.94
N GLN A 248 26.26 8.67 -3.65
CA GLN A 248 25.34 8.92 -2.54
C GLN A 248 25.91 8.50 -1.18
N LYS A 249 26.85 7.55 -1.14
CA LYS A 249 27.54 7.15 0.09
C LYS A 249 28.64 8.11 0.53
N ALA A 250 28.99 9.06 -0.32
CA ALA A 250 30.06 10.05 -0.07
C ALA A 250 29.54 11.40 0.46
N CYS A 251 28.22 11.59 0.53
CA CYS A 251 27.54 12.74 1.12
C CYS A 251 26.84 12.36 2.42
#